data_f0f60dd968e6ae221703dc3e378d3078
#
_entry.id   f0f60dd968e6ae221703dc3e378d3078
#
_cell.length_a   1.000
_cell.length_b   1.000
_cell.length_c   1.000
_cell.angle_alpha   90.00
_cell.angle_beta   90.00
_cell.angle_gamma   90.00
#
_symmetry.space_group_name_H-M   'P 1'
#
loop_
_entity.id
_entity.type
_entity.pdbx_description
1 polymer ?
#
loop_
_entity_poly.entity_id
_entity_poly.type
_entity_poly.pdbx_seq_one_letter_code
_entity_poly.pdbx_strand_id
1 'polypeptide(L)'
;MEGDISMNRENAWTTYEEADIKALEGLCKEYKDFLSNGKTERECVAQSIELAKKAGYQDLEELIKNQTPLKAGNKVYRTWMEKTIALFQIGEDAIEDGLNILGAHIDSPRLDLKQNPLYEDTEMALLDTHYYGGVKKYQWVTLPMALHGVVVKKDGTKVNICIGEKDEDPVVGITDLLIHLSGKQMQKKGNVIVEGEDLNVLIGSKPLKGEEKEAVKKQLLQLFDEEYGIEEEDFLSAEIEVVPAGKARDFGLDRSMIMSYGQDDRVCAYTSLAAMLNVEAPKRTSCCILVDKEEIGSVGATGMHSRFFENTVAEILALTGDYNDLRLRRTLQNSYMLSSDVSAAFDPNYPSVMEKKNCAYFGKGLVLNKYTGARGKSGSNDANPEYIAQLRKIFDEAKVAFQTAELGKVDEGGGGTIAYIPAAYSMNVIDCGVAVLSMHAPWEITSKSDIYEVEKGYEAFLKNCRYDLKNCRKI
;
A
#
# COMPACT_ATOMS: atom_id res chain seq x y z
N MET A 1 17.87 35.82 -15.96
CA MET A 1 18.65 34.60 -16.18
C MET A 1 18.28 33.67 -15.02
N GLU A 2 17.28 32.87 -15.21
CA GLU A 2 16.98 31.78 -14.30
C GLU A 2 18.13 30.78 -14.44
N GLY A 3 18.92 30.64 -13.39
CA GLY A 3 19.99 29.69 -13.38
C GLY A 3 19.43 28.30 -13.52
N ASP A 4 19.81 27.66 -14.59
CA ASP A 4 19.59 26.24 -14.86
C ASP A 4 20.28 25.45 -13.73
N ILE A 5 19.53 25.18 -12.67
CA ILE A 5 20.00 24.31 -11.58
C ILE A 5 19.78 22.91 -12.11
N SER A 6 20.78 22.36 -12.72
CA SER A 6 20.81 21.07 -13.40
C SER A 6 20.79 19.89 -12.41
N MET A 7 19.73 19.80 -11.62
CA MET A 7 19.17 18.54 -11.17
C MET A 7 18.06 18.09 -12.13
N ASN A 8 18.03 18.69 -13.32
CA ASN A 8 17.05 18.37 -14.36
C ASN A 8 17.42 17.04 -15.01
N ARG A 9 17.10 15.93 -14.31
CA ARG A 9 17.15 14.62 -14.96
C ARG A 9 16.14 14.61 -16.09
N GLU A 10 16.50 13.97 -17.20
CA GLU A 10 15.62 13.83 -18.37
C GLU A 10 14.32 13.12 -17.98
N ASN A 11 13.26 13.36 -18.71
CA ASN A 11 12.02 12.61 -18.54
C ASN A 11 12.27 11.17 -19.03
N ALA A 12 11.96 10.17 -18.22
CA ALA A 12 12.24 8.77 -18.51
C ALA A 12 11.63 8.30 -19.84
N TRP A 13 10.45 8.82 -20.23
CA TRP A 13 9.84 8.52 -21.52
C TRP A 13 10.72 8.86 -22.71
N THR A 14 11.62 9.86 -22.59
CA THR A 14 12.50 10.29 -23.69
C THR A 14 13.73 9.39 -23.85
N THR A 15 13.99 8.51 -22.89
CA THR A 15 15.16 7.62 -22.89
C THR A 15 14.83 6.17 -23.26
N TYR A 16 13.54 5.83 -23.37
CA TYR A 16 13.09 4.46 -23.59
C TYR A 16 13.24 4.00 -25.03
N GLU A 17 13.74 2.81 -25.17
CA GLU A 17 13.73 2.03 -26.42
C GLU A 17 12.46 1.16 -26.48
N GLU A 18 12.21 0.51 -27.62
CA GLU A 18 11.03 -0.36 -27.83
C GLU A 18 10.94 -1.50 -26.79
N ALA A 19 12.08 -2.03 -26.37
CA ALA A 19 12.14 -3.08 -25.35
C ALA A 19 11.66 -2.57 -23.98
N ASP A 20 12.06 -1.33 -23.61
CA ASP A 20 11.63 -0.72 -22.35
C ASP A 20 10.12 -0.47 -22.36
N ILE A 21 9.58 0.05 -23.46
CA ILE A 21 8.13 0.28 -23.60
C ILE A 21 7.36 -1.03 -23.46
N LYS A 22 7.84 -2.11 -24.07
CA LYS A 22 7.20 -3.42 -23.95
C LYS A 22 7.23 -3.96 -22.53
N ALA A 23 8.35 -3.84 -21.83
CA ALA A 23 8.49 -4.26 -20.45
C ALA A 23 7.60 -3.42 -19.51
N LEU A 24 7.60 -2.11 -19.68
CA LEU A 24 6.75 -1.16 -18.94
C LEU A 24 5.26 -1.50 -19.11
N GLU A 25 4.79 -1.70 -20.35
CA GLU A 25 3.37 -2.04 -20.57
C GLU A 25 3.00 -3.42 -20.01
N GLY A 26 3.94 -4.38 -20.01
CA GLY A 26 3.78 -5.68 -19.37
C GLY A 26 3.59 -5.52 -17.85
N LEU A 27 4.52 -4.84 -17.18
CA LEU A 27 4.46 -4.55 -15.75
C LEU A 27 3.19 -3.79 -15.37
N CYS A 28 2.85 -2.74 -16.11
CA CYS A 28 1.66 -1.93 -15.85
C CYS A 28 0.34 -2.67 -16.07
N LYS A 29 0.32 -3.65 -16.97
CA LYS A 29 -0.85 -4.52 -17.15
C LYS A 29 -1.05 -5.40 -15.91
N GLU A 30 -0.01 -6.08 -15.45
CA GLU A 30 -0.07 -6.92 -14.26
C GLU A 30 -0.39 -6.10 -13.01
N TYR A 31 0.16 -4.90 -12.89
CA TYR A 31 -0.15 -3.97 -11.81
C TYR A 31 -1.63 -3.55 -11.81
N LYS A 32 -2.22 -3.23 -12.97
CA LYS A 32 -3.66 -2.93 -13.07
C LYS A 32 -4.53 -4.13 -12.67
N ASP A 33 -4.10 -5.34 -13.01
CA ASP A 33 -4.78 -6.57 -12.59
C ASP A 33 -4.68 -6.75 -11.06
N PHE A 34 -3.52 -6.50 -10.46
CA PHE A 34 -3.32 -6.53 -9.01
C PHE A 34 -4.21 -5.53 -8.29
N LEU A 35 -4.27 -4.27 -8.73
CA LEU A 35 -5.15 -3.24 -8.18
C LEU A 35 -6.64 -3.59 -8.30
N SER A 36 -7.03 -4.12 -9.46
CA SER A 36 -8.44 -4.44 -9.73
C SER A 36 -8.96 -5.60 -8.89
N ASN A 37 -8.08 -6.53 -8.51
CA ASN A 37 -8.41 -7.72 -7.72
C ASN A 37 -7.96 -7.61 -6.25
N GLY A 38 -7.33 -6.52 -5.84
CA GLY A 38 -6.79 -6.29 -4.50
C GLY A 38 -7.30 -4.98 -3.92
N LYS A 39 -8.58 -4.94 -3.57
CA LYS A 39 -9.21 -3.76 -2.96
C LYS A 39 -9.01 -3.69 -1.44
N THR A 40 -8.68 -4.82 -0.82
CA THR A 40 -8.43 -4.96 0.62
C THR A 40 -7.04 -5.54 0.89
N GLU A 41 -6.54 -5.42 2.12
CA GLU A 41 -5.28 -6.01 2.55
C GLU A 41 -5.28 -7.53 2.39
N ARG A 42 -6.40 -8.18 2.70
CA ARG A 42 -6.55 -9.65 2.56
C ARG A 42 -6.43 -10.10 1.11
N GLU A 43 -7.05 -9.37 0.19
CA GLU A 43 -6.97 -9.65 -1.24
C GLU A 43 -5.57 -9.41 -1.78
N CYS A 44 -4.87 -8.35 -1.33
CA CYS A 44 -3.48 -8.09 -1.67
C CYS A 44 -2.55 -9.22 -1.18
N VAL A 45 -2.73 -9.68 0.06
CA VAL A 45 -1.96 -10.82 0.61
C VAL A 45 -2.25 -12.10 -0.16
N ALA A 46 -3.51 -12.39 -0.47
CA ALA A 46 -3.89 -13.60 -1.23
C ALA A 46 -3.22 -13.63 -2.60
N GLN A 47 -3.26 -12.52 -3.36
CA GLN A 47 -2.57 -12.41 -4.64
C GLN A 47 -1.04 -12.54 -4.48
N SER A 48 -0.46 -11.91 -3.46
CA SER A 48 0.99 -11.99 -3.17
C SER A 48 1.43 -13.43 -2.90
N ILE A 49 0.64 -14.21 -2.16
CA ILE A 49 0.89 -15.65 -1.91
C ILE A 49 0.89 -16.44 -3.24
N GLU A 50 -0.09 -16.19 -4.10
CA GLU A 50 -0.17 -16.89 -5.39
C GLU A 50 1.03 -16.58 -6.29
N LEU A 51 1.43 -15.30 -6.36
CA LEU A 51 2.60 -14.87 -7.13
C LEU A 51 3.88 -15.46 -6.55
N ALA A 52 4.05 -15.44 -5.21
CA ALA A 52 5.18 -16.03 -4.51
C ALA A 52 5.28 -17.55 -4.77
N LYS A 53 4.18 -18.29 -4.67
CA LYS A 53 4.15 -19.74 -4.95
C LYS A 53 4.55 -20.04 -6.40
N LYS A 54 4.05 -19.25 -7.37
CA LYS A 54 4.44 -19.39 -8.79
C LYS A 54 5.93 -19.15 -9.01
N ALA A 55 6.55 -18.26 -8.21
CA ALA A 55 7.99 -17.98 -8.24
C ALA A 55 8.84 -18.93 -7.38
N GLY A 56 8.23 -19.99 -6.82
CA GLY A 56 8.92 -21.05 -6.07
C GLY A 56 9.16 -20.76 -4.59
N TYR A 57 8.46 -19.78 -4.01
CA TYR A 57 8.49 -19.53 -2.56
C TYR A 57 7.69 -20.60 -1.81
N GLN A 58 8.23 -21.03 -0.67
CA GLN A 58 7.63 -22.00 0.24
C GLN A 58 7.08 -21.31 1.48
N ASP A 59 6.04 -21.86 2.06
CA ASP A 59 5.48 -21.36 3.32
C ASP A 59 6.45 -21.60 4.47
N LEU A 60 6.90 -20.53 5.13
CA LEU A 60 7.85 -20.61 6.24
C LEU A 60 7.25 -21.34 7.45
N GLU A 61 5.94 -21.24 7.70
CA GLU A 61 5.29 -21.93 8.82
C GLU A 61 5.40 -23.46 8.66
N GLU A 62 5.30 -23.98 7.44
CA GLU A 62 5.51 -25.41 7.17
C GLU A 62 6.96 -25.82 7.43
N LEU A 63 7.94 -24.98 7.07
CA LEU A 63 9.35 -25.25 7.29
C LEU A 63 9.70 -25.18 8.78
N ILE A 64 9.15 -24.24 9.54
CA ILE A 64 9.28 -24.13 10.99
C ILE A 64 8.73 -25.39 11.66
N LYS A 65 7.51 -25.79 11.32
CA LYS A 65 6.87 -26.99 11.88
C LYS A 65 7.70 -28.26 11.65
N ASN A 66 8.30 -28.37 10.46
CA ASN A 66 9.11 -29.53 10.07
C ASN A 66 10.60 -29.38 10.44
N GLN A 67 11.00 -28.25 11.04
CA GLN A 67 12.41 -27.90 11.33
C GLN A 67 13.34 -28.09 10.11
N THR A 68 12.83 -27.69 8.94
CA THR A 68 13.56 -27.83 7.67
C THR A 68 14.63 -26.73 7.58
N PRO A 69 15.94 -27.09 7.49
CA PRO A 69 16.99 -26.08 7.41
C PRO A 69 16.92 -25.23 6.16
N LEU A 70 17.16 -23.94 6.32
CA LEU A 70 17.29 -22.99 5.22
C LEU A 70 18.76 -22.81 4.82
N LYS A 71 18.98 -22.60 3.53
CA LYS A 71 20.30 -22.34 2.93
C LYS A 71 20.20 -21.26 1.84
N ALA A 72 21.33 -20.73 1.43
CA ALA A 72 21.42 -19.79 0.32
C ALA A 72 20.61 -20.28 -0.90
N GLY A 73 19.84 -19.38 -1.50
CA GLY A 73 18.96 -19.63 -2.62
C GLY A 73 17.54 -20.09 -2.24
N ASN A 74 17.25 -20.43 -0.98
CA ASN A 74 15.88 -20.74 -0.57
C ASN A 74 15.01 -19.49 -0.59
N LYS A 75 13.78 -19.67 -1.06
CA LYS A 75 12.75 -18.66 -1.16
C LYS A 75 11.60 -19.03 -0.22
N VAL A 76 11.27 -18.15 0.73
CA VAL A 76 10.19 -18.40 1.70
C VAL A 76 9.30 -17.19 1.87
N TYR A 77 8.04 -17.43 2.19
CA TYR A 77 7.10 -16.38 2.61
C TYR A 77 6.44 -16.76 3.94
N ARG A 78 6.06 -15.75 4.70
CA ARG A 78 5.27 -15.89 5.92
C ARG A 78 4.14 -14.88 5.92
N THR A 79 2.96 -15.26 6.40
CA THR A 79 1.80 -14.36 6.54
C THR A 79 1.38 -14.24 7.99
N TRP A 80 0.69 -13.15 8.30
CA TRP A 80 0.11 -12.95 9.61
C TRP A 80 -1.32 -12.42 9.51
N MET A 81 -2.27 -13.16 10.10
CA MET A 81 -3.70 -12.83 10.12
C MET A 81 -4.29 -12.51 8.73
N GLU A 82 -3.69 -13.03 7.67
CA GLU A 82 -4.08 -12.79 6.27
C GLU A 82 -3.99 -11.32 5.81
N LYS A 83 -3.34 -10.43 6.58
CA LYS A 83 -3.25 -9.00 6.30
C LYS A 83 -1.82 -8.47 6.18
N THR A 84 -0.85 -9.30 6.47
CA THR A 84 0.58 -8.96 6.37
C THR A 84 1.32 -10.13 5.78
N ILE A 85 2.26 -9.86 4.89
CA ILE A 85 3.12 -10.87 4.28
C ILE A 85 4.56 -10.39 4.23
N ALA A 86 5.50 -11.31 4.49
CA ALA A 86 6.92 -11.09 4.28
C ALA A 86 7.50 -12.21 3.41
N LEU A 87 8.24 -11.85 2.36
CA LEU A 87 8.98 -12.76 1.50
C LEU A 87 10.46 -12.62 1.77
N PHE A 88 11.17 -13.73 1.80
CA PHE A 88 12.62 -13.75 1.95
C PHE A 88 13.25 -14.64 0.90
N GLN A 89 14.38 -14.18 0.36
CA GLN A 89 15.28 -15.00 -0.43
C GLN A 89 16.63 -15.01 0.27
N ILE A 90 17.04 -16.20 0.74
CA ILE A 90 18.24 -16.37 1.53
C ILE A 90 19.47 -16.15 0.65
N GLY A 91 20.32 -15.20 1.03
CA GLY A 91 21.54 -14.84 0.33
C GLY A 91 22.71 -15.77 0.62
N GLU A 92 23.85 -15.53 -0.07
CA GLU A 92 25.12 -16.23 0.15
C GLU A 92 25.86 -15.72 1.39
N ASP A 93 25.72 -14.42 1.71
CA ASP A 93 26.35 -13.78 2.85
C ASP A 93 25.69 -14.22 4.16
N ALA A 94 26.41 -14.12 5.28
CA ALA A 94 25.81 -14.41 6.58
C ALA A 94 24.63 -13.48 6.86
N ILE A 95 23.52 -14.01 7.39
CA ILE A 95 22.33 -13.21 7.68
C ILE A 95 22.65 -12.08 8.68
N GLU A 96 23.61 -12.28 9.59
CA GLU A 96 24.10 -11.27 10.54
C GLU A 96 24.72 -10.04 9.88
N ASP A 97 25.15 -10.14 8.62
CA ASP A 97 25.64 -9.01 7.84
C ASP A 97 24.48 -8.07 7.46
N GLY A 98 23.24 -8.49 7.68
CA GLY A 98 22.00 -7.75 7.50
C GLY A 98 21.25 -8.10 6.22
N LEU A 99 20.06 -7.55 6.08
CA LEU A 99 19.11 -7.76 4.99
C LEU A 99 19.06 -6.55 4.07
N ASN A 100 18.65 -6.75 2.81
CA ASN A 100 18.16 -5.70 1.93
C ASN A 100 16.63 -5.80 1.92
N ILE A 101 15.93 -4.75 2.39
CA ILE A 101 14.51 -4.80 2.70
C ILE A 101 13.76 -3.79 1.81
N LEU A 102 12.73 -4.25 1.13
CA LEU A 102 11.66 -3.42 0.56
C LEU A 102 10.45 -3.55 1.47
N GLY A 103 9.93 -2.44 1.98
CA GLY A 103 8.76 -2.46 2.84
C GLY A 103 7.73 -1.44 2.39
N ALA A 104 6.47 -1.87 2.24
CA ALA A 104 5.35 -1.06 1.80
C ALA A 104 4.09 -1.41 2.59
N HIS A 105 3.06 -0.57 2.52
CA HIS A 105 1.76 -0.93 3.09
C HIS A 105 0.75 -1.33 2.01
N ILE A 106 -0.30 -2.04 2.40
CA ILE A 106 -1.33 -2.57 1.51
C ILE A 106 -2.74 -2.17 1.93
N ASP A 107 -2.90 -1.52 3.09
CA ASP A 107 -4.12 -0.79 3.43
C ASP A 107 -4.21 0.52 2.65
N SER A 108 -5.39 1.08 2.55
CA SER A 108 -5.65 2.36 1.89
C SER A 108 -6.83 3.05 2.55
N PRO A 109 -6.97 4.39 2.45
CA PRO A 109 -8.12 5.09 2.98
C PRO A 109 -9.44 4.56 2.39
N ARG A 110 -10.43 4.37 3.26
CA ARG A 110 -11.72 3.75 2.90
C ARG A 110 -12.80 4.02 3.93
N LEU A 111 -13.94 3.35 3.79
CA LEU A 111 -14.96 3.28 4.82
C LEU A 111 -15.08 1.83 5.30
N ASP A 112 -15.12 1.64 6.63
CA ASP A 112 -15.38 0.34 7.25
C ASP A 112 -16.82 0.29 7.78
N LEU A 113 -17.49 -0.86 7.68
CA LEU A 113 -18.79 -1.03 8.35
C LEU A 113 -18.61 -1.04 9.88
N LYS A 114 -19.52 -0.39 10.59
CA LYS A 114 -19.61 -0.51 12.05
C LYS A 114 -20.07 -1.92 12.44
N GLN A 115 -19.95 -2.31 13.74
CA GLN A 115 -20.34 -3.64 14.19
C GLN A 115 -21.85 -3.94 14.10
N ASN A 116 -22.69 -2.93 14.20
CA ASN A 116 -24.14 -3.03 14.02
C ASN A 116 -24.54 -2.10 12.85
N PRO A 117 -24.22 -2.47 11.59
CA PRO A 117 -24.26 -1.51 10.50
C PRO A 117 -25.66 -1.35 9.90
N LEU A 118 -26.48 -2.39 9.89
CA LEU A 118 -27.71 -2.45 9.08
C LEU A 118 -28.90 -1.83 9.82
N TYR A 119 -29.48 -0.81 9.21
CA TYR A 119 -30.72 -0.19 9.69
C TYR A 119 -31.63 0.20 8.53
N GLU A 120 -32.90 0.47 8.84
CA GLU A 120 -33.88 0.99 7.89
C GLU A 120 -34.41 2.32 8.41
N ASP A 121 -34.48 3.32 7.54
CA ASP A 121 -35.20 4.57 7.79
C ASP A 121 -35.96 4.97 6.52
N THR A 122 -37.21 5.40 6.68
CA THR A 122 -38.09 5.83 5.56
C THR A 122 -38.12 4.89 4.37
N GLU A 123 -38.21 3.57 4.63
CA GLU A 123 -38.23 2.49 3.63
C GLU A 123 -36.97 2.43 2.77
N MET A 124 -35.83 2.87 3.33
CA MET A 124 -34.50 2.68 2.76
C MET A 124 -33.63 1.95 3.76
N ALA A 125 -32.87 0.97 3.29
CA ALA A 125 -31.90 0.25 4.10
C ALA A 125 -30.50 0.83 3.87
N LEU A 126 -29.83 1.11 4.96
CA LEU A 126 -28.48 1.70 4.96
C LEU A 126 -27.54 0.87 5.83
N LEU A 127 -26.23 1.02 5.55
CA LEU A 127 -25.15 0.52 6.37
C LEU A 127 -24.39 1.67 7.01
N ASP A 128 -24.31 1.69 8.34
CA ASP A 128 -23.48 2.62 9.10
C ASP A 128 -22.00 2.35 8.86
N THR A 129 -21.23 3.42 8.60
CA THR A 129 -19.80 3.33 8.35
C THR A 129 -18.97 4.18 9.30
N HIS A 130 -17.69 3.88 9.36
CA HIS A 130 -16.65 4.72 9.92
C HIS A 130 -15.53 4.88 8.88
N TYR A 131 -15.09 6.10 8.61
CA TYR A 131 -13.95 6.29 7.70
C TYR A 131 -12.64 5.81 8.34
N TYR A 132 -11.75 5.28 7.50
CA TYR A 132 -10.44 4.75 7.81
C TYR A 132 -9.37 5.59 7.10
N GLY A 133 -8.34 6.05 7.85
CA GLY A 133 -7.30 6.92 7.32
C GLY A 133 -7.74 8.37 7.10
N GLY A 134 -6.92 9.13 6.42
CA GLY A 134 -7.12 10.55 6.15
C GLY A 134 -7.93 10.81 4.88
N VAL A 135 -9.23 11.07 4.98
CA VAL A 135 -10.10 11.29 3.82
C VAL A 135 -10.68 12.70 3.76
N LYS A 136 -10.83 13.23 2.55
CA LYS A 136 -11.72 14.36 2.28
C LYS A 136 -13.13 13.82 2.05
N LYS A 137 -13.96 13.78 3.09
CA LYS A 137 -15.26 13.11 3.10
C LYS A 137 -16.16 13.44 1.92
N TYR A 138 -16.12 14.70 1.44
CA TYR A 138 -16.90 15.14 0.29
C TYR A 138 -16.52 14.48 -1.05
N GLN A 139 -15.38 13.81 -1.12
CA GLN A 139 -14.98 13.06 -2.32
C GLN A 139 -15.60 11.64 -2.36
N TRP A 140 -16.17 11.18 -1.25
CA TRP A 140 -16.68 9.81 -1.08
C TRP A 140 -18.18 9.67 -1.27
N VAL A 141 -18.90 10.77 -1.53
CA VAL A 141 -20.33 10.77 -1.84
C VAL A 141 -20.57 10.72 -3.34
N THR A 142 -21.74 10.25 -3.77
CA THR A 142 -22.20 10.18 -5.17
C THR A 142 -21.32 9.34 -6.11
N LEU A 143 -20.62 8.38 -5.56
CA LEU A 143 -19.80 7.43 -6.31
C LEU A 143 -20.44 6.03 -6.28
N PRO A 144 -20.30 5.24 -7.35
CA PRO A 144 -20.55 3.81 -7.27
C PRO A 144 -19.50 3.17 -6.36
N MET A 145 -19.97 2.41 -5.37
CA MET A 145 -19.13 1.75 -4.38
C MET A 145 -19.36 0.25 -4.42
N ALA A 146 -18.35 -0.49 -4.00
CA ALA A 146 -18.33 -1.94 -3.83
C ALA A 146 -18.14 -2.31 -2.36
N LEU A 147 -18.60 -3.50 -1.99
CA LEU A 147 -18.39 -4.09 -0.67
C LEU A 147 -17.38 -5.23 -0.79
N HIS A 148 -16.28 -5.15 -0.05
CA HIS A 148 -15.25 -6.18 0.01
C HIS A 148 -14.97 -6.56 1.44
N GLY A 149 -14.66 -7.83 1.71
CA GLY A 149 -14.22 -8.22 3.02
C GLY A 149 -14.56 -9.65 3.40
N VAL A 150 -14.63 -9.90 4.70
CA VAL A 150 -14.88 -11.23 5.26
C VAL A 150 -15.84 -11.16 6.42
N VAL A 151 -16.73 -12.13 6.51
CA VAL A 151 -17.56 -12.42 7.68
C VAL A 151 -17.11 -13.73 8.29
N VAL A 152 -16.79 -13.74 9.58
CA VAL A 152 -16.42 -14.97 10.30
C VAL A 152 -17.56 -15.37 11.21
N LYS A 153 -18.22 -16.47 10.87
CA LYS A 153 -19.36 -16.99 11.65
C LYS A 153 -18.90 -17.57 12.99
N LYS A 154 -19.84 -17.75 13.94
CA LYS A 154 -19.55 -18.32 15.27
C LYS A 154 -18.90 -19.71 15.25
N ASP A 155 -19.17 -20.51 14.22
CA ASP A 155 -18.55 -21.82 14.04
C ASP A 155 -17.13 -21.78 13.42
N GLY A 156 -16.64 -20.57 13.12
CA GLY A 156 -15.34 -20.35 12.49
C GLY A 156 -15.36 -20.35 10.96
N THR A 157 -16.52 -20.56 10.33
CA THR A 157 -16.66 -20.48 8.89
C THR A 157 -16.39 -19.07 8.40
N LYS A 158 -15.52 -18.92 7.41
CA LYS A 158 -15.24 -17.65 6.73
C LYS A 158 -16.04 -17.53 5.45
N VAL A 159 -16.72 -16.41 5.30
CA VAL A 159 -17.47 -16.03 4.10
C VAL A 159 -16.83 -14.78 3.51
N ASN A 160 -16.34 -14.88 2.28
CA ASN A 160 -15.79 -13.72 1.56
C ASN A 160 -16.92 -12.94 0.91
N ILE A 161 -16.89 -11.63 1.04
CA ILE A 161 -17.82 -10.68 0.42
C ILE A 161 -17.07 -9.92 -0.66
N CYS A 162 -17.64 -9.91 -1.88
CA CYS A 162 -17.20 -9.08 -3.00
C CYS A 162 -18.43 -8.76 -3.85
N ILE A 163 -18.97 -7.55 -3.72
CA ILE A 163 -20.19 -7.10 -4.38
C ILE A 163 -19.89 -5.75 -5.04
N GLY A 164 -20.17 -5.63 -6.35
CA GLY A 164 -20.05 -4.35 -7.06
C GLY A 164 -18.91 -4.28 -8.07
N GLU A 165 -18.16 -5.36 -8.30
CA GLU A 165 -17.02 -5.37 -9.22
C GLU A 165 -17.30 -5.95 -10.60
N LYS A 166 -18.29 -6.84 -10.71
CA LYS A 166 -18.68 -7.40 -12.00
C LYS A 166 -19.75 -6.54 -12.66
N ASP A 167 -19.82 -6.58 -13.98
CA ASP A 167 -20.80 -5.80 -14.74
C ASP A 167 -22.26 -6.14 -14.37
N GLU A 168 -22.50 -7.36 -13.93
CA GLU A 168 -23.81 -7.85 -13.46
C GLU A 168 -24.12 -7.57 -11.99
N ASP A 169 -23.11 -7.20 -11.19
CA ASP A 169 -23.29 -6.91 -9.76
C ASP A 169 -24.02 -5.57 -9.57
N PRO A 170 -24.86 -5.45 -8.53
CA PRO A 170 -25.35 -4.16 -8.11
C PRO A 170 -24.22 -3.38 -7.45
N VAL A 171 -24.18 -2.05 -7.63
CA VAL A 171 -23.34 -1.16 -6.86
C VAL A 171 -24.14 -0.54 -5.71
N VAL A 172 -23.45 -0.13 -4.67
CA VAL A 172 -23.99 0.64 -3.54
C VAL A 172 -23.43 2.06 -3.57
N GLY A 173 -23.88 2.95 -2.69
CA GLY A 173 -23.32 4.30 -2.68
C GLY A 173 -23.87 5.18 -1.57
N ILE A 174 -23.23 6.33 -1.43
CA ILE A 174 -23.59 7.35 -0.45
C ILE A 174 -24.22 8.53 -1.18
N THR A 175 -25.40 8.93 -0.76
CA THR A 175 -26.11 10.07 -1.35
C THR A 175 -25.51 11.38 -0.85
N ASP A 176 -25.66 12.46 -1.62
CA ASP A 176 -25.40 13.83 -1.19
C ASP A 176 -26.64 14.70 -1.39
N LEU A 177 -26.70 15.79 -0.69
CA LEU A 177 -27.83 16.71 -0.77
C LEU A 177 -27.87 17.41 -2.14
N LEU A 178 -29.04 17.42 -2.78
CA LEU A 178 -29.20 18.13 -4.05
C LEU A 178 -28.91 19.63 -3.90
N ILE A 179 -28.37 20.23 -4.94
CA ILE A 179 -27.93 21.64 -4.95
C ILE A 179 -29.05 22.64 -4.51
N HIS A 180 -30.29 22.36 -4.86
CA HIS A 180 -31.41 23.28 -4.53
C HIS A 180 -31.79 23.30 -3.04
N LEU A 181 -31.36 22.30 -2.25
CA LEU A 181 -31.53 22.23 -0.80
C LEU A 181 -30.23 22.44 -0.03
N SER A 182 -29.09 22.55 -0.71
CA SER A 182 -27.74 22.55 -0.09
C SER A 182 -27.29 23.94 0.42
N GLY A 183 -28.13 24.96 0.41
CA GLY A 183 -27.73 26.34 0.74
C GLY A 183 -27.02 26.51 2.09
N LYS A 184 -27.43 25.77 3.13
CA LYS A 184 -26.73 25.75 4.43
C LYS A 184 -25.47 24.86 4.41
N GLN A 185 -25.53 23.73 3.73
CA GLN A 185 -24.38 22.82 3.59
C GLN A 185 -23.21 23.51 2.89
N MET A 186 -23.46 24.24 1.81
CA MET A 186 -22.45 24.96 1.03
C MET A 186 -21.77 26.12 1.79
N GLN A 187 -22.30 26.52 2.95
CA GLN A 187 -21.69 27.54 3.81
C GLN A 187 -20.75 26.89 4.88
N LYS A 188 -20.76 25.57 5.01
CA LYS A 188 -19.88 24.86 5.94
C LYS A 188 -18.43 24.88 5.42
N LYS A 189 -17.46 24.72 6.33
CA LYS A 189 -16.06 24.51 5.94
C LYS A 189 -15.91 23.14 5.24
N GLY A 190 -14.95 23.03 4.32
CA GLY A 190 -14.74 21.81 3.53
C GLY A 190 -14.58 20.51 4.34
N ASN A 191 -13.98 20.58 5.52
CA ASN A 191 -13.79 19.42 6.40
C ASN A 191 -15.08 18.93 7.11
N VAL A 192 -16.15 19.73 7.08
CA VAL A 192 -17.45 19.43 7.70
C VAL A 192 -18.63 19.62 6.73
N ILE A 193 -18.37 19.80 5.44
CA ILE A 193 -19.41 19.91 4.42
C ILE A 193 -20.17 18.59 4.27
N VAL A 194 -19.49 17.47 4.47
CA VAL A 194 -20.04 16.13 4.71
C VAL A 194 -19.50 15.69 6.08
N GLU A 195 -20.39 15.31 6.99
CA GLU A 195 -20.01 14.85 8.33
C GLU A 195 -19.70 13.36 8.31
N GLY A 196 -18.94 12.85 9.29
CA GLY A 196 -18.56 11.41 9.31
C GLY A 196 -19.78 10.51 9.45
N GLU A 197 -20.77 10.91 10.24
CA GLU A 197 -22.01 10.15 10.44
C GLU A 197 -22.98 10.23 9.24
N ASP A 198 -22.71 11.10 8.25
CA ASP A 198 -23.49 11.18 7.01
C ASP A 198 -22.94 10.27 5.90
N LEU A 199 -21.87 9.50 6.18
CA LEU A 199 -21.24 8.56 5.23
C LEU A 199 -21.89 7.17 5.24
N ASN A 200 -23.20 7.10 5.44
CA ASN A 200 -23.94 5.84 5.46
C ASN A 200 -24.30 5.39 4.05
N VAL A 201 -24.09 4.11 3.79
CA VAL A 201 -24.21 3.51 2.45
C VAL A 201 -25.62 3.03 2.21
N LEU A 202 -26.29 3.60 1.21
CA LEU A 202 -27.61 3.14 0.75
C LEU A 202 -27.44 1.82 -0.03
N ILE A 203 -28.17 0.77 0.42
CA ILE A 203 -28.05 -0.58 -0.13
C ILE A 203 -29.37 -1.17 -0.63
N GLY A 204 -30.50 -0.55 -0.34
CA GLY A 204 -31.78 -1.05 -0.86
C GLY A 204 -33.00 -0.23 -0.47
N SER A 205 -34.09 -0.47 -1.22
CA SER A 205 -35.39 0.19 -0.99
C SER A 205 -36.60 -0.69 -1.34
N LYS A 206 -36.37 -1.99 -1.58
CA LYS A 206 -37.47 -2.93 -1.92
C LYS A 206 -37.93 -3.66 -0.66
N PRO A 207 -39.20 -3.48 -0.23
CA PRO A 207 -39.71 -4.14 0.96
C PRO A 207 -39.99 -5.62 0.73
N LEU A 208 -39.82 -6.43 1.76
CA LEU A 208 -40.26 -7.83 1.80
C LEU A 208 -41.80 -7.87 1.86
N LYS A 209 -42.39 -8.59 0.96
CA LYS A 209 -43.84 -8.64 0.85
C LYS A 209 -44.49 -9.33 2.07
N GLY A 210 -45.45 -8.63 2.69
CA GLY A 210 -46.18 -9.13 3.85
C GLY A 210 -45.59 -8.72 5.21
N GLU A 211 -44.47 -8.01 5.21
CA GLU A 211 -43.87 -7.42 6.40
C GLU A 211 -44.35 -5.97 6.59
N GLU A 212 -44.67 -5.60 7.84
CA GLU A 212 -45.16 -4.27 8.18
C GLU A 212 -44.09 -3.36 8.81
N LYS A 213 -43.02 -3.98 9.34
CA LYS A 213 -41.92 -3.25 10.02
C LYS A 213 -40.57 -3.70 9.50
N GLU A 214 -39.70 -2.75 9.26
CA GLU A 214 -38.34 -2.98 8.75
C GLU A 214 -38.35 -3.93 7.53
N ALA A 215 -39.32 -3.74 6.63
CA ALA A 215 -39.57 -4.65 5.52
C ALA A 215 -38.42 -4.64 4.50
N VAL A 216 -37.75 -3.50 4.30
CA VAL A 216 -36.59 -3.39 3.42
C VAL A 216 -35.38 -4.04 4.05
N LYS A 217 -35.13 -3.79 5.35
CA LYS A 217 -34.06 -4.47 6.10
C LYS A 217 -34.21 -5.97 6.07
N LYS A 218 -35.41 -6.48 6.31
CA LYS A 218 -35.72 -7.93 6.26
C LYS A 218 -35.48 -8.51 4.87
N GLN A 219 -35.83 -7.77 3.81
CA GLN A 219 -35.55 -8.21 2.44
C GLN A 219 -34.04 -8.37 2.19
N LEU A 220 -33.23 -7.45 2.69
CA LEU A 220 -31.78 -7.54 2.55
C LEU A 220 -31.17 -8.65 3.41
N LEU A 221 -31.66 -8.84 4.63
CA LEU A 221 -31.22 -9.97 5.46
C LEU A 221 -31.54 -11.32 4.79
N GLN A 222 -32.72 -11.44 4.13
CA GLN A 222 -33.03 -12.61 3.35
C GLN A 222 -32.04 -12.79 2.17
N LEU A 223 -31.68 -11.75 1.46
CA LEU A 223 -30.68 -11.82 0.38
C LEU A 223 -29.28 -12.21 0.90
N PHE A 224 -28.86 -11.66 2.05
CA PHE A 224 -27.58 -12.06 2.65
C PHE A 224 -27.57 -13.52 3.11
N ASP A 225 -28.68 -14.02 3.64
CA ASP A 225 -28.80 -15.44 4.00
C ASP A 225 -28.82 -16.32 2.74
N GLU A 226 -29.63 -16.01 1.73
CA GLU A 226 -29.73 -16.80 0.49
C GLU A 226 -28.42 -16.87 -0.29
N GLU A 227 -27.67 -15.76 -0.41
CA GLU A 227 -26.47 -15.68 -1.23
C GLU A 227 -25.19 -16.05 -0.46
N TYR A 228 -25.11 -15.71 0.83
CA TYR A 228 -23.89 -15.84 1.63
C TYR A 228 -24.06 -16.67 2.90
N GLY A 229 -25.30 -17.05 3.25
CA GLY A 229 -25.60 -17.74 4.51
C GLY A 229 -25.28 -16.90 5.75
N ILE A 230 -25.44 -15.57 5.68
CA ILE A 230 -25.10 -14.61 6.72
C ILE A 230 -26.38 -14.13 7.41
N GLU A 231 -26.40 -14.18 8.74
CA GLU A 231 -27.42 -13.59 9.58
C GLU A 231 -26.98 -12.21 10.11
N GLU A 232 -27.92 -11.40 10.62
CA GLU A 232 -27.61 -10.05 11.13
C GLU A 232 -26.54 -10.08 12.24
N GLU A 233 -26.56 -11.08 13.13
CA GLU A 233 -25.58 -11.22 14.22
C GLU A 233 -24.15 -11.46 13.71
N ASP A 234 -23.98 -12.01 12.50
CA ASP A 234 -22.66 -12.30 11.93
C ASP A 234 -21.88 -11.02 11.58
N PHE A 235 -22.55 -9.87 11.41
CA PHE A 235 -21.88 -8.58 11.25
C PHE A 235 -21.01 -8.19 12.45
N LEU A 236 -21.26 -8.73 13.64
CA LEU A 236 -20.42 -8.46 14.82
C LEU A 236 -18.98 -8.94 14.66
N SER A 237 -18.76 -9.93 13.81
CA SER A 237 -17.43 -10.47 13.48
C SER A 237 -17.14 -10.35 11.96
N ALA A 238 -17.64 -9.31 11.35
CA ALA A 238 -17.34 -8.94 9.97
C ALA A 238 -16.24 -7.89 9.91
N GLU A 239 -15.49 -7.93 8.81
CA GLU A 239 -14.56 -6.90 8.38
C GLU A 239 -14.91 -6.62 6.91
N ILE A 240 -15.77 -5.64 6.69
CA ILE A 240 -16.27 -5.25 5.37
C ILE A 240 -15.93 -3.81 5.11
N GLU A 241 -15.23 -3.60 4.00
CA GLU A 241 -14.76 -2.32 3.50
C GLU A 241 -15.66 -1.86 2.35
N VAL A 242 -15.98 -0.58 2.34
CA VAL A 242 -16.71 0.11 1.27
C VAL A 242 -15.70 0.91 0.48
N VAL A 243 -15.49 0.51 -0.76
CA VAL A 243 -14.44 1.02 -1.64
C VAL A 243 -15.02 1.46 -2.99
N PRO A 244 -14.35 2.33 -3.76
CA PRO A 244 -14.80 2.68 -5.10
C PRO A 244 -14.94 1.45 -6.00
N ALA A 245 -16.12 1.28 -6.61
CA ALA A 245 -16.37 0.21 -7.57
C ALA A 245 -15.67 0.49 -8.90
N GLY A 246 -15.10 -0.54 -9.51
CA GLY A 246 -14.49 -0.48 -10.84
C GLY A 246 -12.99 -0.74 -10.85
N LYS A 247 -12.50 -1.02 -12.06
CA LYS A 247 -11.15 -1.50 -12.32
C LYS A 247 -10.15 -0.36 -12.53
N ALA A 248 -8.88 -0.63 -12.28
CA ALA A 248 -7.76 0.22 -12.68
C ALA A 248 -7.75 0.40 -14.21
N ARG A 249 -7.47 1.63 -14.67
CA ARG A 249 -7.51 2.01 -16.08
C ARG A 249 -6.30 2.83 -16.48
N ASP A 250 -5.94 2.76 -17.77
CA ASP A 250 -5.06 3.75 -18.36
C ASP A 250 -5.72 5.14 -18.26
N PHE A 251 -4.93 6.14 -17.90
CA PHE A 251 -5.35 7.52 -17.76
C PHE A 251 -4.53 8.45 -18.68
N GLY A 252 -5.18 9.53 -19.13
CA GLY A 252 -4.65 10.43 -20.16
C GLY A 252 -4.92 9.92 -21.58
N LEU A 253 -5.02 10.83 -22.53
CA LEU A 253 -5.31 10.49 -23.93
C LEU A 253 -4.18 9.68 -24.58
N ASP A 254 -2.97 9.85 -24.09
CA ASP A 254 -1.76 9.15 -24.47
C ASP A 254 -1.52 7.83 -23.70
N ARG A 255 -2.39 7.52 -22.74
CA ARG A 255 -2.32 6.33 -21.90
C ARG A 255 -1.02 6.20 -21.07
N SER A 256 -0.37 7.31 -20.78
CA SER A 256 0.91 7.35 -20.05
C SER A 256 0.77 7.15 -18.53
N MET A 257 -0.44 7.15 -18.02
CA MET A 257 -0.74 7.09 -16.59
C MET A 257 -1.75 5.98 -16.29
N ILE A 258 -1.90 5.68 -14.99
CA ILE A 258 -2.90 4.75 -14.45
C ILE A 258 -3.75 5.49 -13.43
N MET A 259 -5.08 5.31 -13.50
CA MET A 259 -6.03 5.75 -12.51
C MET A 259 -6.64 4.54 -11.79
N SER A 260 -6.60 4.54 -10.47
CA SER A 260 -7.20 3.49 -9.63
C SER A 260 -7.44 3.98 -8.22
N TYR A 261 -8.28 3.26 -7.50
CA TYR A 261 -8.36 3.30 -6.05
C TYR A 261 -7.14 2.60 -5.44
N GLY A 262 -6.63 3.14 -4.34
CA GLY A 262 -5.65 2.48 -3.47
C GLY A 262 -4.25 2.35 -4.08
N GLN A 263 -3.82 3.28 -4.93
CA GLN A 263 -2.44 3.33 -5.40
C GLN A 263 -1.48 3.75 -4.29
N ASP A 264 -1.96 4.50 -3.31
CA ASP A 264 -1.36 4.70 -2.01
C ASP A 264 -1.74 3.50 -1.09
N ASP A 265 -0.85 2.54 -0.78
CA ASP A 265 0.51 2.43 -1.28
C ASP A 265 0.72 1.15 -2.11
N ARG A 266 -0.36 0.65 -2.72
CA ARG A 266 -0.30 -0.61 -3.52
C ARG A 266 0.59 -0.49 -4.74
N VAL A 267 0.92 0.73 -5.20
CA VAL A 267 1.89 0.90 -6.28
C VAL A 267 3.30 0.54 -5.82
N CYS A 268 3.70 0.97 -4.63
CA CYS A 268 5.00 0.61 -4.06
C CYS A 268 5.01 -0.84 -3.54
N ALA A 269 3.88 -1.33 -3.02
CA ALA A 269 3.73 -2.73 -2.62
C ALA A 269 3.89 -3.68 -3.80
N TYR A 270 3.21 -3.42 -4.92
CA TYR A 270 3.30 -4.26 -6.11
C TYR A 270 4.70 -4.22 -6.75
N THR A 271 5.30 -3.02 -6.90
CA THR A 271 6.64 -2.88 -7.47
C THR A 271 7.71 -3.51 -6.57
N SER A 272 7.55 -3.46 -5.23
CA SER A 272 8.41 -4.16 -4.29
C SER A 272 8.28 -5.68 -4.43
N LEU A 273 7.06 -6.18 -4.55
CA LEU A 273 6.78 -7.59 -4.79
C LEU A 273 7.36 -8.06 -6.13
N ALA A 274 7.11 -7.35 -7.21
CA ALA A 274 7.60 -7.68 -8.55
C ALA A 274 9.14 -7.73 -8.57
N ALA A 275 9.81 -6.72 -8.03
CA ALA A 275 11.27 -6.71 -7.90
C ALA A 275 11.80 -7.88 -7.09
N MET A 276 11.13 -8.22 -5.97
CA MET A 276 11.51 -9.36 -5.13
C MET A 276 11.37 -10.70 -5.86
N LEU A 277 10.33 -10.86 -6.68
CA LEU A 277 10.11 -12.08 -7.48
C LEU A 277 11.11 -12.23 -8.63
N ASN A 278 11.59 -11.12 -9.20
CA ASN A 278 12.54 -11.08 -10.31
C ASN A 278 14.01 -11.25 -9.88
N VAL A 279 14.34 -10.99 -8.61
CA VAL A 279 15.72 -11.14 -8.12
C VAL A 279 16.04 -12.61 -7.97
N GLU A 280 17.19 -13.02 -8.54
CA GLU A 280 17.74 -14.37 -8.39
C GLU A 280 19.08 -14.34 -7.66
N ALA A 281 19.30 -15.32 -6.77
CA ALA A 281 20.55 -15.57 -6.06
C ALA A 281 21.20 -14.29 -5.47
N PRO A 282 20.51 -13.52 -4.62
CA PRO A 282 21.07 -12.32 -4.04
C PRO A 282 22.27 -12.67 -3.16
N LYS A 283 23.27 -11.77 -3.10
CA LYS A 283 24.40 -11.93 -2.17
C LYS A 283 23.93 -11.80 -0.72
N ARG A 284 23.29 -10.69 -0.39
CA ARG A 284 22.63 -10.49 0.90
C ARG A 284 21.21 -11.05 0.86
N THR A 285 20.76 -11.59 1.97
CA THR A 285 19.36 -12.00 2.08
C THR A 285 18.46 -10.82 1.78
N SER A 286 17.57 -11.02 0.80
CA SER A 286 16.57 -10.05 0.40
C SER A 286 15.25 -10.27 1.13
N CYS A 287 14.55 -9.19 1.45
CA CYS A 287 13.23 -9.22 2.08
C CYS A 287 12.28 -8.25 1.37
N CYS A 288 11.04 -8.68 1.16
CA CYS A 288 9.91 -7.80 0.83
C CYS A 288 8.86 -7.99 1.92
N ILE A 289 8.49 -6.91 2.62
CA ILE A 289 7.45 -6.93 3.65
C ILE A 289 6.33 -5.98 3.28
N LEU A 290 5.10 -6.52 3.24
CA LEU A 290 3.88 -5.76 2.96
C LEU A 290 3.00 -5.79 4.21
N VAL A 291 2.73 -4.61 4.77
CA VAL A 291 2.05 -4.46 6.07
C VAL A 291 0.69 -3.78 5.95
N ASP A 292 -0.10 -3.96 6.97
CA ASP A 292 -1.41 -3.35 7.17
C ASP A 292 -1.30 -2.14 8.13
N LYS A 293 -2.33 -1.31 8.20
CA LYS A 293 -2.55 -0.26 9.21
C LYS A 293 -1.64 0.97 9.15
N GLU A 294 -0.91 1.19 8.05
CA GLU A 294 -0.11 2.40 7.91
C GLU A 294 -0.98 3.65 8.07
N GLU A 295 -2.11 3.69 7.38
CA GLU A 295 -3.06 4.80 7.28
C GLU A 295 -3.70 5.22 8.61
N ILE A 296 -3.58 4.37 9.62
CA ILE A 296 -4.06 4.63 10.98
C ILE A 296 -2.94 4.58 12.05
N GLY A 297 -1.67 4.71 11.61
CA GLY A 297 -0.50 4.84 12.48
C GLY A 297 0.26 3.56 12.77
N SER A 298 0.10 2.51 11.96
CA SER A 298 0.86 1.24 12.02
C SER A 298 0.72 0.46 13.34
N VAL A 299 -0.25 0.79 14.18
CA VAL A 299 -0.48 0.17 15.50
C VAL A 299 -1.43 -1.01 15.37
N GLY A 300 -1.09 -2.13 16.00
CA GLY A 300 -1.89 -3.35 15.98
C GLY A 300 -1.11 -4.56 15.53
N ALA A 301 -1.75 -5.74 15.55
CA ALA A 301 -1.09 -7.03 15.34
C ALA A 301 -0.57 -7.24 13.91
N THR A 302 -1.10 -6.50 12.94
CA THR A 302 -0.78 -6.61 11.51
C THR A 302 -0.02 -5.40 10.95
N GLY A 303 0.11 -4.31 11.74
CA GLY A 303 0.89 -3.12 11.38
C GLY A 303 2.39 -3.31 11.58
N MET A 304 3.18 -2.38 11.06
CA MET A 304 4.65 -2.44 11.15
C MET A 304 5.18 -2.37 12.60
N HIS A 305 4.43 -1.81 13.56
CA HIS A 305 4.76 -1.84 14.99
C HIS A 305 4.65 -3.23 15.63
N SER A 306 4.01 -4.19 14.95
CA SER A 306 3.93 -5.57 15.45
C SER A 306 5.31 -6.23 15.47
N ARG A 307 5.44 -7.30 16.25
CA ARG A 307 6.66 -8.12 16.27
C ARG A 307 6.76 -9.10 15.11
N PHE A 308 5.85 -9.06 14.15
CA PHE A 308 5.81 -10.02 13.05
C PHE A 308 7.13 -10.09 12.28
N PHE A 309 7.69 -8.93 11.89
CA PHE A 309 8.95 -8.86 11.17
C PHE A 309 10.11 -9.44 11.99
N GLU A 310 10.30 -8.94 13.22
CA GLU A 310 11.36 -9.39 14.12
C GLU A 310 11.28 -10.89 14.41
N ASN A 311 10.07 -11.40 14.70
CA ASN A 311 9.83 -12.83 14.93
C ASN A 311 10.13 -13.67 13.69
N THR A 312 9.79 -13.18 12.49
CA THR A 312 10.06 -13.90 11.24
C THR A 312 11.56 -13.99 10.97
N VAL A 313 12.32 -12.91 11.20
CA VAL A 313 13.79 -12.93 11.10
C VAL A 313 14.41 -13.88 12.12
N ALA A 314 13.86 -13.93 13.33
CA ALA A 314 14.33 -14.88 14.36
C ALA A 314 14.13 -16.35 13.93
N GLU A 315 12.97 -16.69 13.37
CA GLU A 315 12.71 -18.04 12.84
C GLU A 315 13.64 -18.41 11.68
N ILE A 316 13.90 -17.49 10.76
CA ILE A 316 14.86 -17.69 9.66
C ILE A 316 16.26 -17.94 10.22
N LEU A 317 16.70 -17.17 11.22
CA LEU A 317 17.98 -17.39 11.87
C LEU A 317 18.06 -18.78 12.53
N ALA A 318 16.99 -19.23 13.17
CA ALA A 318 16.92 -20.56 13.78
C ALA A 318 17.02 -21.68 12.73
N LEU A 319 16.41 -21.51 11.57
CA LEU A 319 16.47 -22.49 10.48
C LEU A 319 17.77 -22.45 9.65
N THR A 320 18.55 -21.36 9.73
CA THR A 320 19.83 -21.23 9.01
C THR A 320 21.05 -21.55 9.87
N GLY A 321 20.87 -21.82 11.16
CA GLY A 321 21.95 -22.14 12.09
C GLY A 321 21.57 -21.89 13.54
N ASP A 322 22.55 -21.61 14.38
CA ASP A 322 22.30 -21.37 15.82
C ASP A 322 21.67 -19.98 16.03
N TYR A 323 20.47 -19.97 16.54
CA TYR A 323 19.80 -18.74 16.97
C TYR A 323 20.37 -18.23 18.31
N ASN A 324 20.59 -16.94 18.40
CA ASN A 324 20.70 -16.20 19.65
C ASN A 324 20.30 -14.73 19.45
N ASP A 325 19.93 -14.05 20.54
CA ASP A 325 19.46 -12.66 20.50
C ASP A 325 20.48 -11.69 19.90
N LEU A 326 21.76 -11.93 20.09
CA LEU A 326 22.80 -11.05 19.55
C LEU A 326 22.89 -11.14 18.02
N ARG A 327 22.72 -12.33 17.46
CA ARG A 327 22.63 -12.51 16.00
C ARG A 327 21.43 -11.77 15.43
N LEU A 328 20.25 -11.91 16.04
CA LEU A 328 19.05 -11.16 15.62
C LEU A 328 19.28 -9.66 15.63
N ARG A 329 19.80 -9.13 16.75
CA ARG A 329 20.08 -7.68 16.88
C ARG A 329 21.08 -7.18 15.84
N ARG A 330 22.14 -7.93 15.56
CA ARG A 330 23.12 -7.61 14.52
C ARG A 330 22.50 -7.65 13.13
N THR A 331 21.69 -8.65 12.83
CA THR A 331 20.96 -8.75 11.57
C THR A 331 20.12 -7.51 11.32
N LEU A 332 19.28 -7.12 12.30
CA LEU A 332 18.43 -5.95 12.19
C LEU A 332 19.24 -4.65 12.05
N GLN A 333 20.25 -4.45 12.89
CA GLN A 333 21.10 -3.24 12.88
C GLN A 333 21.88 -3.08 11.57
N ASN A 334 22.37 -4.18 10.99
CA ASN A 334 23.18 -4.17 9.77
C ASN A 334 22.33 -4.13 8.48
N SER A 335 21.00 -4.10 8.61
CA SER A 335 20.08 -4.09 7.47
C SER A 335 19.97 -2.72 6.83
N TYR A 336 19.60 -2.74 5.55
CA TYR A 336 19.24 -1.58 4.74
C TYR A 336 17.79 -1.71 4.28
N MET A 337 17.03 -0.63 4.32
CA MET A 337 15.65 -0.64 3.91
C MET A 337 15.32 0.55 3.00
N LEU A 338 14.62 0.26 1.91
CA LEU A 338 13.78 1.23 1.22
C LEU A 338 12.37 1.09 1.83
N SER A 339 11.96 2.11 2.59
CA SER A 339 10.59 2.26 3.05
C SER A 339 9.80 2.76 1.86
N SER A 340 9.18 1.80 1.17
CA SER A 340 8.46 2.11 -0.05
C SER A 340 7.12 2.73 0.32
N ASP A 341 6.94 3.99 -0.09
CA ASP A 341 5.71 4.75 0.13
C ASP A 341 5.60 5.82 -0.94
N VAL A 342 4.40 6.15 -1.35
CA VAL A 342 4.16 7.15 -2.39
C VAL A 342 4.62 8.55 -1.96
N SER A 343 4.92 9.38 -2.95
CA SER A 343 5.26 10.79 -2.75
C SER A 343 4.30 11.69 -3.51
N ALA A 344 3.94 12.85 -2.95
CA ALA A 344 3.04 13.79 -3.61
C ALA A 344 3.70 14.36 -4.87
N ALA A 345 3.09 14.12 -6.03
CA ALA A 345 3.50 14.74 -7.29
C ALA A 345 3.12 16.21 -7.35
N PHE A 346 3.93 17.01 -8.05
CA PHE A 346 3.57 18.40 -8.35
C PHE A 346 2.28 18.44 -9.18
N ASP A 347 1.24 19.04 -8.60
CA ASP A 347 -0.03 19.27 -9.30
C ASP A 347 -0.09 20.73 -9.80
N PRO A 348 -0.16 20.95 -11.12
CA PRO A 348 -0.23 22.30 -11.68
C PRO A 348 -1.51 23.05 -11.33
N ASN A 349 -2.56 22.36 -10.86
CA ASN A 349 -3.78 23.00 -10.35
C ASN A 349 -3.60 23.56 -8.93
N TYR A 350 -2.60 23.07 -8.17
CA TYR A 350 -2.35 23.45 -6.78
C TYR A 350 -0.90 23.86 -6.51
N PRO A 351 -0.30 24.75 -7.32
CA PRO A 351 1.13 25.06 -7.22
C PRO A 351 1.51 25.80 -5.92
N SER A 352 0.53 26.36 -5.22
CA SER A 352 0.78 27.18 -4.02
C SER A 352 1.32 26.37 -2.83
N VAL A 353 0.99 25.08 -2.74
CA VAL A 353 1.40 24.19 -1.65
C VAL A 353 2.71 23.43 -1.93
N MET A 354 3.29 23.59 -3.13
CA MET A 354 4.49 22.88 -3.58
C MET A 354 5.71 23.80 -3.67
N GLU A 355 6.89 23.29 -3.36
CA GLU A 355 8.19 23.94 -3.60
C GLU A 355 8.85 23.28 -4.82
N LYS A 356 8.92 23.99 -5.95
CA LYS A 356 9.29 23.42 -7.26
C LYS A 356 10.65 22.74 -7.35
N LYS A 357 11.61 23.10 -6.48
CA LYS A 357 12.94 22.48 -6.51
C LYS A 357 13.01 21.16 -5.77
N ASN A 358 12.07 20.97 -4.82
CA ASN A 358 12.08 19.84 -3.89
C ASN A 358 10.76 19.08 -3.89
N CYS A 359 10.07 19.02 -5.02
CA CYS A 359 8.86 18.22 -5.18
C CYS A 359 9.06 17.14 -6.26
N ALA A 360 8.26 16.09 -6.21
CA ALA A 360 8.28 15.02 -7.20
C ALA A 360 7.53 15.44 -8.47
N TYR A 361 7.98 14.95 -9.61
CA TYR A 361 7.37 15.16 -10.92
C TYR A 361 7.13 13.83 -11.62
N PHE A 362 6.03 13.72 -12.35
CA PHE A 362 5.78 12.59 -13.23
C PHE A 362 6.85 12.47 -14.34
N GLY A 363 7.21 11.24 -14.68
CA GLY A 363 8.20 10.95 -15.70
C GLY A 363 9.65 11.13 -15.25
N LYS A 364 9.90 11.32 -13.96
CA LYS A 364 11.25 11.47 -13.40
C LYS A 364 11.72 10.25 -12.61
N GLY A 365 10.92 9.20 -12.62
CA GLY A 365 11.24 7.91 -12.01
C GLY A 365 11.08 7.87 -10.49
N LEU A 366 11.85 7.01 -9.87
CA LEU A 366 11.84 6.72 -8.44
C LEU A 366 12.09 7.97 -7.60
N VAL A 367 11.26 8.18 -6.58
CA VAL A 367 11.37 9.32 -5.66
C VAL A 367 12.09 8.90 -4.38
N LEU A 368 13.15 9.61 -4.02
CA LEU A 368 13.81 9.49 -2.71
C LEU A 368 13.37 10.66 -1.82
N ASN A 369 12.76 10.36 -0.68
CA ASN A 369 12.44 11.33 0.35
C ASN A 369 13.41 11.15 1.52
N LYS A 370 14.33 12.10 1.70
CA LYS A 370 15.29 12.06 2.81
C LYS A 370 14.59 12.05 4.17
N TYR A 371 13.45 12.74 4.25
CA TYR A 371 12.54 12.81 5.39
C TYR A 371 11.13 13.14 4.90
N THR A 372 10.13 12.77 5.68
CA THR A 372 8.70 12.97 5.34
C THR A 372 7.93 13.76 6.39
N GLY A 373 8.34 13.77 7.66
CA GLY A 373 7.61 14.34 8.77
C GLY A 373 7.23 15.82 8.63
N ALA A 374 6.22 16.23 9.39
CA ALA A 374 5.73 17.61 9.44
C ALA A 374 6.46 18.44 10.52
N ARG A 375 6.29 19.78 10.47
CA ARG A 375 6.70 20.70 11.56
C ARG A 375 8.12 20.43 12.09
N GLY A 376 9.14 20.72 11.32
CA GLY A 376 10.54 20.53 11.72
C GLY A 376 10.95 19.07 11.73
N LYS A 377 10.43 18.26 10.81
CA LYS A 377 10.73 16.84 10.62
C LYS A 377 10.28 15.93 11.77
N SER A 378 9.26 16.34 12.51
CA SER A 378 8.78 15.57 13.64
C SER A 378 8.17 14.23 13.18
N GLY A 379 8.55 13.14 13.86
CA GLY A 379 8.03 11.79 13.58
C GLY A 379 8.54 11.18 12.29
N SER A 380 9.61 11.70 11.67
CA SER A 380 10.20 11.14 10.46
C SER A 380 11.57 10.50 10.72
N ASN A 381 11.95 9.58 9.85
CA ASN A 381 13.32 9.14 9.69
C ASN A 381 14.06 10.17 8.81
N ASP A 382 15.16 10.73 9.27
CA ASP A 382 16.04 11.61 8.47
C ASP A 382 17.23 10.76 7.98
N ALA A 383 17.16 10.28 6.73
CA ALA A 383 18.09 9.30 6.20
C ALA A 383 19.54 9.81 6.18
N ASN A 384 20.48 8.91 6.48
CA ASN A 384 21.91 9.23 6.53
C ASN A 384 22.48 9.55 5.14
N PRO A 385 23.33 10.59 5.00
CA PRO A 385 23.87 10.97 3.70
C PRO A 385 24.75 9.90 3.05
N GLU A 386 25.43 9.07 3.85
CA GLU A 386 26.24 7.95 3.37
C GLU A 386 25.36 6.91 2.66
N TYR A 387 24.20 6.61 3.21
CA TYR A 387 23.24 5.68 2.60
C TYR A 387 22.65 6.26 1.31
N ILE A 388 22.28 7.54 1.32
CA ILE A 388 21.79 8.22 0.11
C ILE A 388 22.86 8.21 -0.99
N ALA A 389 24.13 8.47 -0.66
CA ALA A 389 25.22 8.43 -1.63
C ALA A 389 25.39 7.03 -2.24
N GLN A 390 25.25 5.98 -1.44
CA GLN A 390 25.29 4.60 -1.90
C GLN A 390 24.13 4.29 -2.87
N LEU A 391 22.92 4.69 -2.55
CA LEU A 391 21.74 4.50 -3.40
C LEU A 391 21.88 5.24 -4.73
N ARG A 392 22.31 6.51 -4.71
CA ARG A 392 22.59 7.27 -5.93
C ARG A 392 23.56 6.52 -6.85
N LYS A 393 24.63 5.96 -6.30
CA LYS A 393 25.59 5.17 -7.06
C LYS A 393 24.92 3.91 -7.68
N ILE A 394 24.14 3.18 -6.88
CA ILE A 394 23.44 1.97 -7.35
C ILE A 394 22.49 2.30 -8.51
N PHE A 395 21.69 3.35 -8.36
CA PHE A 395 20.72 3.75 -9.38
C PHE A 395 21.37 4.30 -10.65
N ASP A 396 22.44 5.11 -10.53
CA ASP A 396 23.19 5.61 -11.67
C ASP A 396 23.86 4.45 -12.45
N GLU A 397 24.48 3.47 -11.76
CA GLU A 397 25.08 2.30 -12.38
C GLU A 397 24.04 1.39 -13.07
N ALA A 398 22.84 1.30 -12.50
CA ALA A 398 21.72 0.53 -13.07
C ALA A 398 20.91 1.32 -14.13
N LYS A 399 21.27 2.59 -14.40
CA LYS A 399 20.54 3.48 -15.31
C LYS A 399 19.05 3.63 -14.93
N VAL A 400 18.78 3.75 -13.65
CA VAL A 400 17.44 4.02 -13.10
C VAL A 400 17.22 5.52 -13.08
N ALA A 401 16.12 5.99 -13.64
CA ALA A 401 15.71 7.37 -13.46
C ALA A 401 15.20 7.57 -12.01
N PHE A 402 15.73 8.56 -11.30
CA PHE A 402 15.30 8.89 -9.95
C PHE A 402 15.36 10.39 -9.67
N GLN A 403 14.63 10.82 -8.69
CA GLN A 403 14.54 12.20 -8.23
C GLN A 403 14.53 12.24 -6.69
N THR A 404 14.64 13.43 -6.13
CA THR A 404 14.50 13.65 -4.69
C THR A 404 13.37 14.64 -4.45
N ALA A 405 12.58 14.43 -3.38
CA ALA A 405 11.46 15.28 -3.07
C ALA A 405 11.23 15.44 -1.56
N GLU A 406 10.45 16.45 -1.23
CA GLU A 406 9.79 16.66 0.06
C GLU A 406 8.28 16.68 -0.15
N LEU A 407 7.52 16.39 0.89
CA LEU A 407 6.06 16.37 0.83
C LEU A 407 5.50 17.79 1.02
N GLY A 408 5.46 18.57 -0.07
CA GLY A 408 4.97 19.95 -0.07
C GLY A 408 5.95 20.97 0.51
N LYS A 409 5.49 22.21 0.64
CA LYS A 409 6.25 23.28 1.31
C LYS A 409 6.34 23.06 2.80
N VAL A 410 7.42 23.59 3.41
CA VAL A 410 7.55 23.69 4.87
C VAL A 410 6.31 24.39 5.44
N ASP A 411 5.75 23.83 6.51
CA ASP A 411 4.51 24.22 7.20
C ASP A 411 3.19 23.94 6.45
N GLU A 412 3.22 23.55 5.17
CA GLU A 412 2.05 23.17 4.38
C GLU A 412 1.86 21.63 4.32
N GLY A 413 2.95 20.89 4.20
CA GLY A 413 2.96 19.45 4.01
C GLY A 413 3.70 18.69 5.10
N GLY A 414 3.70 17.38 4.94
CA GLY A 414 4.35 16.41 5.80
C GLY A 414 3.39 15.32 6.23
N GLY A 415 3.86 14.09 6.25
CA GLY A 415 3.13 12.90 6.68
C GLY A 415 4.05 11.92 7.39
N GLY A 416 3.49 10.97 8.12
CA GLY A 416 4.21 9.81 8.61
C GLY A 416 4.31 8.76 7.53
N THR A 417 5.27 7.85 7.69
CA THR A 417 5.45 6.63 6.91
C THR A 417 5.91 5.54 7.87
N ILE A 418 6.00 4.30 7.42
CA ILE A 418 6.54 3.23 8.26
C ILE A 418 8.04 3.37 8.57
N ALA A 419 8.77 4.26 7.90
CA ALA A 419 10.24 4.34 7.92
C ALA A 419 10.85 4.48 9.33
N TYR A 420 10.24 5.25 10.24
CA TYR A 420 10.77 5.46 11.59
C TYR A 420 10.73 4.20 12.46
N ILE A 421 9.85 3.25 12.14
CA ILE A 421 9.66 2.01 12.91
C ILE A 421 10.87 1.08 12.71
N PRO A 422 11.25 0.65 11.49
CA PRO A 422 12.48 -0.12 11.27
C PRO A 422 13.74 0.67 11.63
N ALA A 423 13.76 2.00 11.47
CA ALA A 423 14.89 2.82 11.92
C ALA A 423 15.16 2.69 13.44
N ALA A 424 14.15 2.36 14.24
CA ALA A 424 14.33 2.08 15.67
C ALA A 424 15.21 0.85 15.97
N TYR A 425 15.40 -0.06 15.00
CA TYR A 425 16.39 -1.12 15.09
C TYR A 425 17.83 -0.68 14.76
N SER A 426 18.05 0.61 14.53
CA SER A 426 19.33 1.22 14.11
C SER A 426 19.79 0.81 12.70
N MET A 427 18.89 0.33 11.84
CA MET A 427 19.19 0.07 10.44
C MET A 427 19.14 1.36 9.61
N ASN A 428 19.76 1.34 8.44
CA ASN A 428 19.65 2.44 7.48
C ASN A 428 18.32 2.36 6.72
N VAL A 429 17.52 3.40 6.83
CA VAL A 429 16.19 3.49 6.19
C VAL A 429 16.08 4.80 5.42
N ILE A 430 15.41 4.77 4.29
CA ILE A 430 15.00 5.96 3.53
C ILE A 430 13.63 5.70 2.91
N ASP A 431 12.79 6.74 2.85
CA ASP A 431 11.54 6.69 2.10
C ASP A 431 11.81 6.78 0.60
N CYS A 432 11.19 5.86 -0.16
CA CYS A 432 11.51 5.69 -1.56
C CYS A 432 10.35 5.07 -2.34
N GLY A 433 9.69 5.80 -3.22
CA GLY A 433 8.50 5.28 -3.90
C GLY A 433 8.12 5.98 -5.20
N VAL A 434 6.84 5.95 -5.50
CA VAL A 434 6.24 6.47 -6.74
C VAL A 434 5.57 7.82 -6.49
N ALA A 435 5.69 8.74 -7.42
CA ALA A 435 4.95 9.99 -7.39
C ALA A 435 3.47 9.75 -7.71
N VAL A 436 2.56 10.31 -6.90
CA VAL A 436 1.10 10.15 -7.05
C VAL A 436 0.39 11.49 -7.02
N LEU A 437 -0.66 11.62 -7.83
CA LEU A 437 -1.62 12.73 -7.78
C LEU A 437 -2.93 12.26 -7.15
N SER A 438 -3.62 13.18 -6.47
CA SER A 438 -4.88 12.90 -5.78
C SER A 438 -4.75 11.84 -4.67
N MET A 439 -3.61 11.80 -3.97
CA MET A 439 -3.35 10.91 -2.83
C MET A 439 -4.54 10.93 -1.85
N HIS A 440 -4.94 9.77 -1.34
CA HIS A 440 -6.10 9.54 -0.46
C HIS A 440 -7.47 9.85 -1.07
N ALA A 441 -7.55 10.19 -2.36
CA ALA A 441 -8.84 10.31 -3.04
C ALA A 441 -9.37 8.92 -3.44
N PRO A 442 -10.68 8.77 -3.72
CA PRO A 442 -11.23 7.52 -4.24
C PRO A 442 -10.57 7.04 -5.53
N TRP A 443 -10.00 7.96 -6.30
CA TRP A 443 -9.27 7.68 -7.54
C TRP A 443 -7.97 8.47 -7.55
N GLU A 444 -6.85 7.76 -7.61
CA GLU A 444 -5.49 8.29 -7.62
C GLU A 444 -4.82 8.06 -8.96
N ILE A 445 -3.78 8.82 -9.26
CA ILE A 445 -3.12 8.77 -10.57
C ILE A 445 -1.61 8.63 -10.37
N THR A 446 -1.00 7.67 -11.10
CA THR A 446 0.45 7.47 -11.18
C THR A 446 0.94 7.43 -12.62
N SER A 447 2.21 7.74 -12.86
CA SER A 447 2.84 7.61 -14.17
C SER A 447 3.37 6.20 -14.39
N LYS A 448 3.10 5.62 -15.55
CA LYS A 448 3.61 4.29 -15.92
C LYS A 448 5.15 4.25 -15.96
N SER A 449 5.80 5.32 -16.41
CA SER A 449 7.27 5.38 -16.41
C SER A 449 7.84 5.36 -15.00
N ASP A 450 7.20 6.05 -14.05
CA ASP A 450 7.68 6.08 -12.68
C ASP A 450 7.51 4.71 -11.99
N ILE A 451 6.41 4.00 -12.26
CA ILE A 451 6.20 2.61 -11.82
C ILE A 451 7.32 1.70 -12.34
N TYR A 452 7.66 1.80 -13.63
CA TYR A 452 8.71 1.00 -14.27
C TYR A 452 10.10 1.30 -13.70
N GLU A 453 10.44 2.58 -13.53
CA GLU A 453 11.73 2.98 -12.95
C GLU A 453 11.84 2.59 -11.46
N VAL A 454 10.74 2.60 -10.71
CA VAL A 454 10.73 2.16 -9.31
C VAL A 454 10.99 0.67 -9.21
N GLU A 455 10.35 -0.16 -10.02
CA GLU A 455 10.60 -1.61 -10.05
C GLU A 455 12.07 -1.92 -10.40
N LYS A 456 12.64 -1.29 -11.43
CA LYS A 456 14.08 -1.38 -11.77
C LYS A 456 14.99 -0.95 -10.63
N GLY A 457 14.64 0.15 -9.95
CA GLY A 457 15.39 0.67 -8.81
C GLY A 457 15.39 -0.30 -7.63
N TYR A 458 14.25 -0.90 -7.34
CA TYR A 458 14.11 -1.90 -6.29
C TYR A 458 14.90 -3.16 -6.58
N GLU A 459 14.87 -3.66 -7.82
CA GLU A 459 15.74 -4.76 -8.21
C GLU A 459 17.23 -4.41 -8.06
N ALA A 460 17.63 -3.22 -8.52
CA ALA A 460 19.02 -2.77 -8.41
C ALA A 460 19.47 -2.67 -6.95
N PHE A 461 18.61 -2.19 -6.06
CA PHE A 461 18.87 -2.14 -4.63
C PHE A 461 19.04 -3.54 -4.03
N LEU A 462 18.12 -4.46 -4.28
CA LEU A 462 18.19 -5.82 -3.75
C LEU A 462 19.47 -6.55 -4.20
N LYS A 463 19.90 -6.35 -5.45
CA LYS A 463 21.10 -6.98 -6.04
C LYS A 463 22.41 -6.37 -5.54
N ASN A 464 22.46 -5.03 -5.32
CA ASN A 464 23.74 -4.31 -5.23
C ASN A 464 23.96 -3.57 -3.89
N CYS A 465 22.97 -3.43 -3.01
CA CYS A 465 23.17 -2.75 -1.74
C CYS A 465 23.98 -3.64 -0.77
N ARG A 466 25.17 -3.16 -0.38
CA ARG A 466 26.10 -3.88 0.49
C ARG A 466 26.77 -2.94 1.48
N TYR A 467 27.06 -3.49 2.64
CA TYR A 467 27.84 -2.76 3.66
C TYR A 467 29.30 -2.63 3.19
N ASP A 468 29.75 -1.39 2.94
CA ASP A 468 31.15 -1.11 2.61
C ASP A 468 31.97 -0.87 3.87
N LEU A 469 32.46 -1.98 4.47
CA LEU A 469 33.34 -1.95 5.66
C LEU A 469 34.62 -1.13 5.45
N LYS A 470 35.01 -0.82 4.21
CA LYS A 470 36.28 -0.13 3.92
C LYS A 470 36.18 1.38 4.11
N ASN A 471 34.99 1.96 3.98
CA ASN A 471 34.80 3.40 4.12
C ASN A 471 34.48 3.87 5.55
N CYS A 472 33.92 3.01 6.40
CA CYS A 472 33.60 3.37 7.80
C CYS A 472 34.80 3.28 8.79
N ARG A 473 35.94 2.68 8.42
CA ARG A 473 37.13 2.57 9.27
C ARG A 473 38.20 3.63 9.01
N LYS A 474 37.90 4.65 8.21
CA LYS A 474 38.87 5.75 7.89
C LYS A 474 38.43 7.11 8.45
N ILE A 475 37.68 7.13 9.53
CA ILE A 475 37.49 8.35 10.33
C ILE A 475 38.08 8.13 11.72
#